data_57a8dc833faab5e84a842ec1d9dfcdc1
#
_entry.id   57a8dc833faab5e84a842ec1d9dfcdc1
#
_cell.length_a   1.000
_cell.length_b   1.000
_cell.length_c   1.000
_cell.angle_alpha   90.00
_cell.angle_beta   90.00
_cell.angle_gamma   90.00
#
_symmetry.space_group_name_H-M   'P 1'
#
loop_
_entity.id
_entity.type
_entity.pdbx_description
1 polymer ?
#
loop_
_entity_poly.entity_id
_entity_poly.type
_entity_poly.pdbx_seq_one_letter_code
_entity_poly.pdbx_strand_id
1 'polypeptide(L)'
;VLTQHEVKIAPSTYYDARKRRPSARQVSDERWKPIVLGCWQRQRRVLGARKLWLRLRREGHDIARCTVERLMRELGIAGVRRGKRTNPVDADPRETRPADLVDRHFARFRTNQLWVADFTYVWSWSGWVYVAFVFDVHSRRILGWRAATRMTTPLVLDCLEMAFWTRRREGVADFAGLTHHTDAGSVYTSIAFTDRLIEEGIDPSVGSVGDAYDNSLAESQIGLYKTELIHHEGPWRNVDQVEAATADWVQWFNTERIHSSIDDLTPIELEQLEYALTEPLEQAG
;
A
#
# COMPACT_ATOMS: atom_id res chain seq x y z
N VAL A 1 50.48 17.96 12.76
CA VAL A 1 49.10 17.80 13.25
C VAL A 1 48.60 16.35 13.04
N LEU A 2 48.66 15.77 11.80
CA LEU A 2 48.16 14.39 11.56
C LEU A 2 48.99 13.33 12.28
N THR A 3 50.29 13.50 12.42
CA THR A 3 51.19 12.61 13.15
C THR A 3 50.94 12.61 14.65
N GLN A 4 50.43 13.73 15.22
CA GLN A 4 50.07 13.87 16.64
C GLN A 4 48.79 13.08 16.99
N HIS A 5 48.00 12.67 16.00
CA HIS A 5 46.75 11.91 16.15
C HIS A 5 46.92 10.46 15.66
N GLU A 6 48.12 9.92 15.64
CA GLU A 6 48.47 8.54 15.21
C GLU A 6 48.07 8.19 13.77
N VAL A 7 47.69 9.17 12.94
CA VAL A 7 47.34 8.97 11.53
C VAL A 7 48.62 8.99 10.70
N LYS A 8 49.15 7.84 10.36
CA LYS A 8 50.35 7.65 9.54
C LYS A 8 50.11 7.95 8.05
N ILE A 9 49.82 9.17 7.68
CA ILE A 9 49.66 9.61 6.30
C ILE A 9 50.80 10.60 5.94
N ALA A 10 51.49 10.35 4.85
CA ALA A 10 52.50 11.31 4.38
C ALA A 10 51.82 12.62 4.01
N PRO A 11 52.43 13.76 4.31
CA PRO A 11 51.89 15.11 3.94
C PRO A 11 51.56 15.22 2.46
N SER A 12 52.38 14.64 1.57
CA SER A 12 52.12 14.59 0.13
C SER A 12 50.80 13.95 -0.20
N THR A 13 50.48 12.79 0.40
CA THR A 13 49.22 12.07 0.20
C THR A 13 48.00 12.91 0.58
N TYR A 14 48.12 13.73 1.65
CA TYR A 14 47.06 14.65 2.06
C TYR A 14 46.85 15.77 1.02
N TYR A 15 47.93 16.38 0.55
CA TYR A 15 47.84 17.47 -0.45
C TYR A 15 47.40 16.95 -1.81
N ASP A 16 47.82 15.75 -2.22
CA ASP A 16 47.37 15.09 -3.45
C ASP A 16 45.88 14.73 -3.39
N ALA A 17 45.40 14.26 -2.24
CA ALA A 17 43.99 13.97 -2.04
C ALA A 17 43.12 15.23 -2.15
N ARG A 18 43.62 16.40 -1.64
CA ARG A 18 42.91 17.70 -1.76
C ARG A 18 42.91 18.28 -3.18
N LYS A 19 43.93 17.99 -3.97
CA LYS A 19 44.04 18.47 -5.36
C LYS A 19 43.43 17.54 -6.38
N ARG A 20 43.06 16.30 -5.96
CA ARG A 20 42.53 15.29 -6.87
C ARG A 20 41.17 15.72 -7.41
N ARG A 21 41.04 15.71 -8.75
CA ARG A 21 39.72 15.87 -9.38
C ARG A 21 38.77 14.79 -8.92
N PRO A 22 37.46 15.09 -8.79
CA PRO A 22 36.47 14.09 -8.48
C PRO A 22 36.59 12.88 -9.41
N SER A 23 36.51 11.68 -8.88
CA SER A 23 36.50 10.47 -9.70
C SER A 23 35.22 10.41 -10.56
N ALA A 24 35.26 9.66 -11.66
CA ALA A 24 34.08 9.46 -12.52
C ALA A 24 32.85 8.97 -11.71
N ARG A 25 33.08 8.15 -10.69
CA ARG A 25 32.05 7.70 -9.76
C ARG A 25 31.45 8.85 -8.94
N GLN A 26 32.30 9.72 -8.38
CA GLN A 26 31.83 10.88 -7.62
C GLN A 26 31.00 11.83 -8.49
N VAL A 27 31.44 12.10 -9.72
CA VAL A 27 30.67 12.92 -10.67
C VAL A 27 29.32 12.27 -10.99
N SER A 28 29.30 10.95 -11.20
CA SER A 28 28.06 10.19 -11.42
C SER A 28 27.14 10.26 -10.19
N ASP A 29 27.68 10.10 -8.98
CA ASP A 29 26.92 10.14 -7.74
C ASP A 29 26.27 11.50 -7.48
N GLU A 30 27.01 12.58 -7.72
CA GLU A 30 26.48 13.95 -7.61
C GLU A 30 25.30 14.20 -8.56
N ARG A 31 25.31 13.59 -9.74
CA ARG A 31 24.19 13.62 -10.67
C ARG A 31 22.99 12.82 -10.16
N TRP A 32 23.23 11.63 -9.58
CA TRP A 32 22.15 10.72 -9.19
C TRP A 32 21.51 11.06 -7.84
N LYS A 33 22.26 11.60 -6.88
CA LYS A 33 21.74 11.93 -5.55
C LYS A 33 20.47 12.77 -5.57
N PRO A 34 20.38 13.90 -6.29
CA PRO A 34 19.15 14.70 -6.32
C PRO A 34 17.98 13.96 -6.99
N ILE A 35 18.23 13.11 -7.98
CA ILE A 35 17.21 12.31 -8.67
C ILE A 35 16.64 11.26 -7.73
N VAL A 36 17.50 10.52 -7.04
CA VAL A 36 17.10 9.48 -6.06
C VAL A 36 16.34 10.12 -4.89
N LEU A 37 16.83 11.23 -4.34
CA LEU A 37 16.18 11.96 -3.26
C LEU A 37 14.82 12.50 -3.68
N GLY A 38 14.73 13.15 -4.84
CA GLY A 38 13.49 13.70 -5.37
C GLY A 38 12.44 12.62 -5.65
N CYS A 39 12.84 11.49 -6.23
CA CYS A 39 11.92 10.36 -6.42
C CYS A 39 11.42 9.81 -5.08
N TRP A 40 12.30 9.62 -4.09
CA TRP A 40 11.91 9.15 -2.75
C TRP A 40 10.94 10.11 -2.04
N GLN A 41 11.15 11.41 -2.18
CA GLN A 41 10.25 12.44 -1.62
C GLN A 41 8.87 12.41 -2.28
N ARG A 42 8.78 12.33 -3.62
CA ARG A 42 7.52 12.20 -4.36
C ARG A 42 6.76 10.93 -3.97
N GLN A 43 7.49 9.87 -3.67
CA GLN A 43 6.94 8.59 -3.21
C GLN A 43 6.69 8.55 -1.69
N ARG A 44 6.27 9.68 -1.12
CA ARG A 44 5.87 9.85 0.29
C ARG A 44 6.94 9.43 1.31
N ARG A 45 8.20 9.30 0.88
CA ARG A 45 9.34 8.86 1.71
C ARG A 45 9.20 7.43 2.28
N VAL A 46 8.33 6.59 1.70
CA VAL A 46 8.03 5.26 2.23
C VAL A 46 8.74 4.13 1.49
N LEU A 47 9.18 4.35 0.24
CA LEU A 47 9.76 3.29 -0.57
C LEU A 47 11.17 2.91 -0.10
N GLY A 48 11.39 1.59 0.06
CA GLY A 48 12.72 1.01 0.19
C GLY A 48 13.44 0.90 -1.15
N ALA A 49 14.73 0.60 -1.12
CA ALA A 49 15.64 0.66 -2.26
C ALA A 49 15.16 -0.11 -3.51
N ARG A 50 14.57 -1.33 -3.34
CA ARG A 50 14.07 -2.11 -4.48
C ARG A 50 12.92 -1.38 -5.20
N LYS A 51 11.91 -0.92 -4.47
CA LYS A 51 10.76 -0.23 -5.07
C LYS A 51 11.15 1.14 -5.61
N LEU A 52 12.05 1.85 -4.95
CA LEU A 52 12.58 3.13 -5.44
C LEU A 52 13.36 2.93 -6.74
N TRP A 53 14.19 1.89 -6.83
CA TRP A 53 14.89 1.54 -8.06
C TRP A 53 13.92 1.22 -9.20
N LEU A 54 12.87 0.42 -8.94
CA LEU A 54 11.84 0.11 -9.94
C LEU A 54 11.12 1.37 -10.41
N ARG A 55 10.80 2.30 -9.50
CA ARG A 55 10.16 3.57 -9.84
C ARG A 55 11.08 4.42 -10.74
N LEU A 56 12.35 4.55 -10.38
CA LEU A 56 13.33 5.26 -11.20
C LEU A 56 13.47 4.65 -12.60
N ARG A 57 13.47 3.30 -12.71
CA ARG A 57 13.48 2.62 -14.01
C ARG A 57 12.25 2.94 -14.87
N ARG A 58 11.07 3.02 -14.26
CA ARG A 58 9.83 3.43 -14.93
C ARG A 58 9.85 4.91 -15.38
N GLU A 59 10.54 5.77 -14.64
CA GLU A 59 10.79 7.17 -15.00
C GLU A 59 11.89 7.33 -16.09
N GLY A 60 12.38 6.23 -16.65
CA GLY A 60 13.39 6.22 -17.73
C GLY A 60 14.83 6.37 -17.25
N HIS A 61 15.09 6.25 -15.97
CA HIS A 61 16.44 6.35 -15.41
C HIS A 61 17.17 5.01 -15.45
N ASP A 62 18.26 4.94 -16.22
CA ASP A 62 19.12 3.74 -16.26
C ASP A 62 20.15 3.77 -15.14
N ILE A 63 19.75 3.31 -13.97
CA ILE A 63 20.55 3.23 -12.75
C ILE A 63 20.52 1.82 -12.19
N ALA A 64 21.66 1.31 -11.74
CA ALA A 64 21.74 0.00 -11.11
C ALA A 64 21.15 0.02 -9.70
N ARG A 65 20.46 -1.06 -9.31
CA ARG A 65 19.84 -1.18 -7.97
C ARG A 65 20.88 -0.99 -6.85
N CYS A 66 22.06 -1.58 -6.96
CA CYS A 66 23.12 -1.43 -5.96
C CYS A 66 23.59 0.02 -5.79
N THR A 67 23.53 0.83 -6.86
CA THR A 67 23.81 2.27 -6.80
C THR A 67 22.73 2.98 -6.01
N VAL A 68 21.45 2.69 -6.25
CA VAL A 68 20.33 3.25 -5.47
C VAL A 68 20.47 2.89 -3.99
N GLU A 69 20.75 1.63 -3.66
CA GLU A 69 20.93 1.17 -2.28
C GLU A 69 22.07 1.90 -1.56
N ARG A 70 23.16 2.14 -2.27
CA ARG A 70 24.32 2.86 -1.74
C ARG A 70 24.02 4.35 -1.55
N LEU A 71 23.43 4.99 -2.56
CA LEU A 71 23.07 6.41 -2.50
C LEU A 71 22.04 6.69 -1.41
N MET A 72 21.05 5.81 -1.23
CA MET A 72 20.10 5.94 -0.11
C MET A 72 20.82 5.92 1.25
N ARG A 73 21.81 5.03 1.42
CA ARG A 73 22.63 4.98 2.64
C ARG A 73 23.43 6.28 2.85
N GLU A 74 24.07 6.79 1.79
CA GLU A 74 24.83 8.02 1.83
C GLU A 74 23.97 9.25 2.14
N LEU A 75 22.72 9.26 1.62
CA LEU A 75 21.73 10.32 1.86
C LEU A 75 21.02 10.18 3.21
N GLY A 76 21.24 9.09 3.95
CA GLY A 76 20.56 8.81 5.22
C GLY A 76 19.06 8.57 5.08
N ILE A 77 18.59 8.13 3.89
CA ILE A 77 17.18 7.86 3.62
C ILE A 77 16.90 6.35 3.56
N ALA A 78 15.71 5.96 4.00
CA ALA A 78 15.29 4.56 4.04
C ALA A 78 13.79 4.45 3.78
N GLY A 79 13.35 3.25 3.39
CA GLY A 79 11.91 2.94 3.34
C GLY A 79 11.34 2.69 4.74
N VAL A 80 10.06 2.92 4.88
CA VAL A 80 9.32 2.65 6.11
C VAL A 80 9.25 1.14 6.34
N ARG A 81 9.48 0.71 7.57
CA ARG A 81 9.40 -0.70 7.97
C ARG A 81 8.21 -0.92 8.90
N ARG A 82 7.44 -1.96 8.64
CA ARG A 82 6.43 -2.41 9.60
C ARG A 82 7.14 -2.79 10.90
N GLY A 83 6.71 -2.22 12.03
CA GLY A 83 7.24 -2.56 13.36
C GLY A 83 7.09 -4.07 13.63
N LYS A 84 7.95 -4.64 14.46
CA LYS A 84 7.76 -6.02 14.96
C LYS A 84 6.42 -6.07 15.69
N ARG A 85 5.52 -6.96 15.23
CA ARG A 85 4.34 -7.33 16.01
C ARG A 85 4.86 -7.97 17.31
N THR A 86 4.73 -7.32 18.42
CA THR A 86 4.78 -8.00 19.72
C THR A 86 3.44 -8.73 19.82
N ASN A 87 3.42 -10.01 19.46
CA ASN A 87 2.29 -10.86 19.79
C ASN A 87 2.34 -11.07 21.30
N PRO A 88 1.34 -10.58 22.07
CA PRO A 88 1.29 -10.83 23.51
C PRO A 88 0.77 -12.23 23.85
N VAL A 89 0.53 -13.09 22.87
CA VAL A 89 0.07 -14.46 23.07
C VAL A 89 1.11 -15.39 22.47
N ASP A 90 1.81 -16.12 23.31
CA ASP A 90 2.53 -17.33 22.92
C ASP A 90 1.49 -18.28 22.35
N ALA A 91 1.48 -18.48 21.03
CA ALA A 91 0.68 -19.50 20.39
C ALA A 91 1.14 -20.85 20.94
N ASP A 92 0.24 -21.60 21.58
CA ASP A 92 0.51 -22.97 22.04
C ASP A 92 0.96 -23.79 20.83
N PRO A 93 2.18 -24.38 20.85
CA PRO A 93 2.68 -25.18 19.73
C PRO A 93 1.86 -26.44 19.43
N ARG A 94 0.83 -26.74 20.23
CA ARG A 94 -0.02 -27.93 20.13
C ARG A 94 -1.36 -27.69 19.45
N GLU A 95 -1.71 -26.44 19.12
CA GLU A 95 -2.88 -26.20 18.28
C GLU A 95 -2.54 -26.65 16.85
N THR A 96 -3.10 -27.79 16.47
CA THR A 96 -3.13 -28.28 15.10
C THR A 96 -3.79 -27.21 14.22
N ARG A 97 -2.96 -26.50 13.45
CA ARG A 97 -3.47 -25.59 12.42
C ARG A 97 -4.32 -26.41 11.45
N PRO A 98 -5.56 -25.99 11.13
CA PRO A 98 -6.32 -26.61 10.06
C PRO A 98 -5.44 -26.62 8.80
N ALA A 99 -5.47 -27.73 8.07
CA ALA A 99 -4.74 -27.88 6.83
C ALA A 99 -5.17 -26.75 5.88
N ASP A 100 -4.20 -26.13 5.22
CA ASP A 100 -4.37 -25.12 4.19
C ASP A 100 -5.17 -25.75 3.03
N LEU A 101 -6.48 -25.62 3.07
CA LEU A 101 -7.41 -26.12 2.04
C LEU A 101 -7.58 -25.12 0.89
N VAL A 102 -7.01 -23.93 1.01
CA VAL A 102 -7.00 -22.91 -0.03
C VAL A 102 -5.59 -22.79 -0.57
N ASP A 103 -5.23 -23.75 -1.43
CA ASP A 103 -4.06 -23.73 -2.27
C ASP A 103 -3.95 -22.34 -2.93
N ARG A 104 -3.06 -21.50 -2.42
CA ARG A 104 -2.56 -20.14 -2.83
C ARG A 104 -3.04 -19.56 -4.18
N HIS A 105 -4.26 -19.81 -4.61
CA HIS A 105 -4.79 -19.38 -5.90
C HIS A 105 -5.49 -18.01 -5.84
N PHE A 106 -4.88 -17.00 -5.23
CA PHE A 106 -5.26 -15.59 -5.45
C PHE A 106 -5.14 -15.18 -6.95
N ALA A 107 -4.44 -15.96 -7.75
CA ALA A 107 -4.37 -15.83 -9.20
C ALA A 107 -5.67 -16.20 -9.96
N ARG A 108 -6.74 -16.60 -9.29
CA ARG A 108 -8.01 -17.02 -9.92
C ARG A 108 -9.07 -15.93 -9.96
N PHE A 109 -8.94 -14.88 -9.15
CA PHE A 109 -9.90 -13.77 -9.16
C PHE A 109 -9.55 -12.78 -10.25
N ARG A 110 -10.58 -12.25 -10.91
CA ARG A 110 -10.50 -11.07 -11.76
C ARG A 110 -11.01 -9.87 -10.99
N THR A 111 -10.75 -8.70 -11.54
CA THR A 111 -11.34 -7.46 -11.03
C THR A 111 -12.86 -7.60 -10.88
N ASN A 112 -13.41 -7.13 -9.77
CA ASN A 112 -14.84 -7.19 -9.42
C ASN A 112 -15.41 -8.60 -9.19
N GLN A 113 -14.61 -9.60 -8.85
CA GLN A 113 -15.13 -10.90 -8.43
C GLN A 113 -15.21 -11.05 -6.90
N LEU A 114 -14.28 -10.44 -6.19
CA LEU A 114 -14.27 -10.47 -4.74
C LEU A 114 -13.82 -9.13 -4.18
N TRP A 115 -14.68 -8.52 -3.39
CA TRP A 115 -14.31 -7.37 -2.57
C TRP A 115 -14.23 -7.79 -1.10
N VAL A 116 -13.30 -7.18 -0.38
CA VAL A 116 -13.18 -7.32 1.07
C VAL A 116 -13.28 -5.95 1.72
N ALA A 117 -13.98 -5.89 2.84
CA ALA A 117 -14.05 -4.67 3.63
C ALA A 117 -13.56 -4.92 5.05
N ASP A 118 -12.93 -3.91 5.59
CA ASP A 118 -12.48 -3.89 6.98
C ASP A 118 -12.33 -2.44 7.42
N PHE A 119 -12.27 -2.21 8.72
CA PHE A 119 -12.04 -0.89 9.28
C PHE A 119 -10.85 -0.88 10.23
N THR A 120 -10.34 0.30 10.49
CA THR A 120 -9.30 0.52 11.47
C THR A 120 -9.58 1.76 12.29
N TYR A 121 -8.83 1.94 13.36
CA TYR A 121 -8.91 3.12 14.19
C TYR A 121 -7.56 3.83 14.28
N VAL A 122 -7.61 5.14 14.34
CA VAL A 122 -6.49 6.07 14.39
C VAL A 122 -6.68 6.96 15.61
N TRP A 123 -5.65 7.09 16.43
CA TRP A 123 -5.68 8.04 17.53
C TRP A 123 -5.37 9.44 17.04
N SER A 124 -6.23 10.39 17.39
CA SER A 124 -6.01 11.82 17.17
C SER A 124 -6.12 12.58 18.50
N TRP A 125 -5.70 13.83 18.53
CA TRP A 125 -5.82 14.65 19.73
C TRP A 125 -7.26 14.93 20.14
N SER A 126 -8.21 14.87 19.19
CA SER A 126 -9.64 15.00 19.47
C SER A 126 -10.35 13.66 19.73
N GLY A 127 -9.61 12.56 19.85
CA GLY A 127 -10.13 11.22 20.12
C GLY A 127 -9.94 10.22 18.97
N TRP A 128 -10.63 9.09 19.06
CA TRP A 128 -10.55 8.04 18.05
C TRP A 128 -11.23 8.43 16.74
N VAL A 129 -10.56 8.15 15.64
CA VAL A 129 -11.09 8.22 14.28
C VAL A 129 -11.14 6.80 13.72
N TYR A 130 -12.29 6.40 13.21
CA TYR A 130 -12.51 5.12 12.55
C TYR A 130 -12.43 5.32 11.05
N VAL A 131 -11.71 4.44 10.35
CA VAL A 131 -11.55 4.51 8.90
C VAL A 131 -11.91 3.15 8.33
N ALA A 132 -12.97 3.11 7.52
CA ALA A 132 -13.42 1.93 6.79
C ALA A 132 -12.86 1.93 5.38
N PHE A 133 -12.60 0.74 4.82
CA PHE A 133 -12.10 0.53 3.48
C PHE A 133 -12.84 -0.60 2.79
N VAL A 134 -13.00 -0.49 1.46
CA VAL A 134 -13.38 -1.57 0.56
C VAL A 134 -12.26 -1.77 -0.46
N PHE A 135 -11.76 -3.00 -0.58
CA PHE A 135 -10.66 -3.38 -1.47
C PHE A 135 -11.14 -4.39 -2.50
N ASP A 136 -10.69 -4.25 -3.73
CA ASP A 136 -10.74 -5.34 -4.70
C ASP A 136 -9.59 -6.32 -4.42
N VAL A 137 -9.91 -7.60 -4.28
CA VAL A 137 -8.93 -8.64 -3.88
C VAL A 137 -7.92 -8.89 -4.98
N HIS A 138 -8.32 -8.83 -6.25
CA HIS A 138 -7.43 -9.07 -7.39
C HIS A 138 -6.47 -7.92 -7.60
N SER A 139 -6.99 -6.72 -7.83
CA SER A 139 -6.19 -5.55 -8.16
C SER A 139 -5.51 -4.91 -6.95
N ARG A 140 -5.91 -5.24 -5.73
CA ARG A 140 -5.49 -4.56 -4.48
C ARG A 140 -5.98 -3.12 -4.39
N ARG A 141 -6.84 -2.69 -5.28
CA ARG A 141 -7.33 -1.32 -5.35
C ARG A 141 -8.25 -1.00 -4.19
N ILE A 142 -8.08 0.18 -3.63
CA ILE A 142 -9.02 0.75 -2.68
C ILE A 142 -10.13 1.40 -3.49
N LEU A 143 -11.34 0.83 -3.42
CA LEU A 143 -12.50 1.28 -4.18
C LEU A 143 -13.32 2.32 -3.43
N GLY A 144 -13.46 2.12 -2.13
CA GLY A 144 -14.15 3.01 -1.22
C GLY A 144 -13.44 3.11 0.11
N TRP A 145 -13.61 4.25 0.76
CA TRP A 145 -13.12 4.49 2.10
C TRP A 145 -13.90 5.63 2.76
N ARG A 146 -13.95 5.65 4.09
CA ARG A 146 -14.61 6.72 4.85
C ARG A 146 -13.97 6.85 6.21
N ALA A 147 -13.84 8.10 6.70
CA ALA A 147 -13.40 8.39 8.07
C ALA A 147 -14.54 8.99 8.88
N ALA A 148 -14.65 8.59 10.17
CA ALA A 148 -15.64 9.14 11.09
C ALA A 148 -15.16 9.07 12.55
N THR A 149 -15.77 9.85 13.42
CA THR A 149 -15.49 9.84 14.87
C THR A 149 -16.20 8.72 15.62
N ARG A 150 -17.10 7.97 14.96
CA ARG A 150 -17.86 6.86 15.52
C ARG A 150 -17.92 5.70 14.53
N MET A 151 -17.83 4.49 15.08
CA MET A 151 -18.04 3.27 14.30
C MET A 151 -19.53 2.96 14.25
N THR A 152 -20.17 3.26 13.13
CA THR A 152 -21.62 3.11 12.94
C THR A 152 -21.89 2.47 11.57
N THR A 153 -23.08 1.89 11.39
CA THR A 153 -23.53 1.36 10.09
C THR A 153 -23.41 2.38 8.94
N PRO A 154 -23.77 3.66 9.10
CA PRO A 154 -23.53 4.67 8.06
C PRO A 154 -22.09 4.79 7.60
N LEU A 155 -21.10 4.63 8.48
CA LEU A 155 -19.68 4.67 8.09
C LEU A 155 -19.35 3.60 7.03
N VAL A 156 -19.79 2.38 7.25
CA VAL A 156 -19.50 1.27 6.32
C VAL A 156 -20.36 1.32 5.07
N LEU A 157 -21.60 1.82 5.18
CA LEU A 157 -22.47 2.07 4.02
C LEU A 157 -21.90 3.18 3.12
N ASP A 158 -21.48 4.31 3.65
CA ASP A 158 -20.87 5.40 2.89
C ASP A 158 -19.60 4.91 2.16
N CYS A 159 -18.82 4.04 2.81
CA CYS A 159 -17.64 3.43 2.23
C CYS A 159 -18.02 2.52 1.04
N LEU A 160 -19.06 1.71 1.19
CA LEU A 160 -19.58 0.82 0.15
C LEU A 160 -20.16 1.62 -1.02
N GLU A 161 -20.96 2.66 -0.75
CA GLU A 161 -21.51 3.54 -1.79
C GLU A 161 -20.40 4.23 -2.61
N MET A 162 -19.32 4.63 -1.96
CA MET A 162 -18.14 5.16 -2.66
C MET A 162 -17.52 4.12 -3.60
N ALA A 163 -17.47 2.84 -3.21
CA ALA A 163 -16.97 1.77 -4.05
C ALA A 163 -17.87 1.56 -5.29
N PHE A 164 -19.19 1.53 -5.10
CA PHE A 164 -20.16 1.46 -6.20
C PHE A 164 -20.04 2.64 -7.15
N TRP A 165 -19.99 3.85 -6.61
CA TRP A 165 -19.82 5.06 -7.40
C TRP A 165 -18.52 5.04 -8.21
N THR A 166 -17.42 4.59 -7.61
CA THR A 166 -16.12 4.46 -8.29
C THR A 166 -16.24 3.53 -9.50
N ARG A 167 -16.84 2.37 -9.35
CA ARG A 167 -16.99 1.39 -10.44
C ARG A 167 -17.99 1.84 -11.51
N ARG A 168 -19.12 2.42 -11.10
CA ARG A 168 -20.10 2.95 -12.07
C ARG A 168 -19.52 4.06 -12.95
N ARG A 169 -18.70 4.92 -12.41
CA ARG A 169 -17.98 5.94 -13.20
C ARG A 169 -17.00 5.34 -14.20
N GLU A 170 -16.55 4.13 -13.98
CA GLU A 170 -15.64 3.39 -14.88
C GLU A 170 -16.38 2.49 -15.85
N GLY A 171 -17.72 2.57 -15.89
CA GLY A 171 -18.55 1.85 -16.84
C GLY A 171 -19.03 0.48 -16.38
N VAL A 172 -18.81 0.10 -15.11
CA VAL A 172 -19.39 -1.14 -14.56
C VAL A 172 -20.89 -0.94 -14.39
N ALA A 173 -21.68 -1.66 -15.20
CA ALA A 173 -23.13 -1.51 -15.26
C ALA A 173 -23.84 -2.18 -14.09
N ASP A 174 -23.37 -3.36 -13.69
CA ASP A 174 -23.90 -4.15 -12.59
C ASP A 174 -22.79 -4.88 -11.84
N PHE A 175 -23.14 -5.50 -10.73
CA PHE A 175 -22.21 -6.23 -9.87
C PHE A 175 -22.54 -7.73 -9.79
N ALA A 176 -23.23 -8.26 -10.81
CA ALA A 176 -23.60 -9.67 -10.85
C ALA A 176 -22.36 -10.58 -10.76
N GLY A 177 -22.39 -11.53 -9.83
CA GLY A 177 -21.27 -12.45 -9.57
C GLY A 177 -20.15 -11.90 -8.70
N LEU A 178 -20.29 -10.66 -8.19
CA LEU A 178 -19.39 -10.14 -7.17
C LEU A 178 -19.76 -10.72 -5.79
N THR A 179 -18.78 -11.20 -5.08
CA THR A 179 -18.89 -11.54 -3.66
C THR A 179 -18.27 -10.41 -2.82
N HIS A 180 -18.97 -10.00 -1.78
CA HIS A 180 -18.44 -9.05 -0.79
C HIS A 180 -18.22 -9.75 0.54
N HIS A 181 -16.96 -9.84 0.96
CA HIS A 181 -16.59 -10.54 2.19
C HIS A 181 -16.18 -9.55 3.29
N THR A 182 -16.67 -9.81 4.50
CA THR A 182 -16.34 -9.04 5.72
C THR A 182 -16.10 -9.97 6.88
N ASP A 183 -15.44 -9.48 7.91
CA ASP A 183 -15.45 -10.16 9.20
C ASP A 183 -16.86 -10.13 9.85
N ALA A 184 -17.06 -10.93 10.90
CA ALA A 184 -18.32 -11.02 11.64
C ALA A 184 -18.59 -9.79 12.55
N GLY A 185 -18.03 -8.62 12.22
CA GLY A 185 -18.23 -7.39 12.98
C GLY A 185 -19.68 -6.90 12.95
N SER A 186 -20.20 -6.43 14.08
CA SER A 186 -21.60 -6.05 14.23
C SER A 186 -22.10 -4.96 13.26
N VAL A 187 -21.22 -4.11 12.74
CA VAL A 187 -21.58 -3.08 11.74
C VAL A 187 -21.77 -3.67 10.35
N TYR A 188 -21.02 -4.72 9.98
CA TYR A 188 -21.10 -5.40 8.70
C TYR A 188 -22.23 -6.44 8.65
N THR A 189 -22.63 -6.96 9.80
CA THR A 189 -23.78 -7.88 9.92
C THR A 189 -25.12 -7.17 10.12
N SER A 190 -25.13 -5.84 10.04
CA SER A 190 -26.38 -5.09 10.12
C SER A 190 -27.29 -5.39 8.93
N ILE A 191 -28.60 -5.46 9.18
CA ILE A 191 -29.61 -5.70 8.14
C ILE A 191 -29.44 -4.70 7.00
N ALA A 192 -29.30 -3.39 7.31
CA ALA A 192 -29.15 -2.36 6.30
C ALA A 192 -27.93 -2.54 5.38
N PHE A 193 -26.82 -3.05 5.89
CA PHE A 193 -25.64 -3.32 5.08
C PHE A 193 -25.85 -4.54 4.17
N THR A 194 -26.44 -5.59 4.71
CA THR A 194 -26.75 -6.83 3.95
C THR A 194 -27.78 -6.57 2.86
N ASP A 195 -28.88 -5.86 3.19
CA ASP A 195 -29.91 -5.49 2.22
C ASP A 195 -29.34 -4.66 1.08
N ARG A 196 -28.44 -3.73 1.38
CA ARG A 196 -27.81 -2.89 0.38
C ARG A 196 -26.92 -3.66 -0.62
N LEU A 197 -26.23 -4.71 -0.16
CA LEU A 197 -25.49 -5.62 -1.04
C LEU A 197 -26.45 -6.40 -1.94
N ILE A 198 -27.53 -6.95 -1.37
CA ILE A 198 -28.53 -7.75 -2.11
C ILE A 198 -29.22 -6.88 -3.17
N GLU A 199 -29.56 -5.62 -2.87
CA GLU A 199 -30.12 -4.67 -3.84
C GLU A 199 -29.24 -4.46 -5.08
N GLU A 200 -27.92 -4.54 -4.90
CA GLU A 200 -26.96 -4.45 -6.01
C GLU A 200 -26.63 -5.80 -6.68
N GLY A 201 -27.28 -6.88 -6.25
CA GLY A 201 -27.04 -8.25 -6.76
C GLY A 201 -25.70 -8.86 -6.31
N ILE A 202 -25.16 -8.38 -5.19
CA ILE A 202 -23.89 -8.82 -4.62
C ILE A 202 -24.15 -9.90 -3.58
N ASP A 203 -23.39 -10.99 -3.64
CA ASP A 203 -23.45 -12.05 -2.65
C ASP A 203 -22.73 -11.64 -1.35
N PRO A 204 -23.45 -11.43 -0.23
CA PRO A 204 -22.81 -11.14 1.04
C PRO A 204 -22.16 -12.42 1.58
N SER A 205 -20.89 -12.33 1.93
CA SER A 205 -20.12 -13.37 2.59
C SER A 205 -19.61 -12.85 3.93
N VAL A 206 -20.00 -13.51 5.01
CA VAL A 206 -19.49 -13.18 6.35
C VAL A 206 -18.58 -14.32 6.77
N GLY A 207 -17.33 -14.00 7.11
CA GLY A 207 -16.37 -14.99 7.55
C GLY A 207 -16.88 -15.77 8.75
N SER A 208 -16.81 -17.09 8.68
CA SER A 208 -16.96 -17.93 9.87
C SER A 208 -15.79 -17.61 10.82
N VAL A 209 -16.04 -17.58 12.10
CA VAL A 209 -15.02 -17.40 13.13
C VAL A 209 -13.91 -18.42 12.89
N GLY A 210 -12.79 -17.97 12.28
CA GLY A 210 -11.66 -18.85 11.96
C GLY A 210 -11.19 -18.84 10.50
N ASP A 211 -11.90 -18.21 9.56
CA ASP A 211 -11.45 -18.09 8.17
C ASP A 211 -10.47 -16.92 8.03
N ALA A 212 -9.23 -17.19 8.45
CA ALA A 212 -8.17 -16.17 8.54
C ALA A 212 -7.62 -15.72 7.17
N TYR A 213 -8.08 -16.29 6.05
CA TYR A 213 -7.47 -16.03 4.74
C TYR A 213 -8.05 -14.81 4.03
N ASP A 214 -9.36 -14.62 4.07
CA ASP A 214 -10.00 -13.52 3.36
C ASP A 214 -9.76 -12.19 4.07
N ASN A 215 -9.72 -12.22 5.39
CA ASN A 215 -9.38 -11.04 6.19
C ASN A 215 -7.87 -10.68 6.13
N SER A 216 -7.00 -11.64 5.79
CA SER A 216 -5.54 -11.40 5.73
C SER A 216 -5.14 -10.35 4.69
N LEU A 217 -5.88 -10.23 3.59
CA LEU A 217 -5.67 -9.18 2.60
C LEU A 217 -5.99 -7.80 3.20
N ALA A 218 -7.21 -7.62 3.72
CA ALA A 218 -7.64 -6.37 4.33
C ALA A 218 -6.71 -5.97 5.48
N GLU A 219 -6.35 -6.91 6.36
CA GLU A 219 -5.36 -6.68 7.42
C GLU A 219 -4.00 -6.24 6.87
N SER A 220 -3.55 -6.86 5.78
CA SER A 220 -2.29 -6.49 5.14
C SER A 220 -2.33 -5.07 4.59
N GLN A 221 -3.40 -4.67 3.89
CA GLN A 221 -3.59 -3.35 3.32
C GLN A 221 -3.74 -2.27 4.40
N ILE A 222 -4.53 -2.54 5.43
CA ILE A 222 -4.65 -1.69 6.61
C ILE A 222 -3.29 -1.56 7.33
N GLY A 223 -2.50 -2.63 7.36
CA GLY A 223 -1.14 -2.61 7.88
C GLY A 223 -0.22 -1.66 7.09
N LEU A 224 -0.38 -1.57 5.76
CA LEU A 224 0.31 -0.58 4.93
C LEU A 224 -0.17 0.83 5.23
N TYR A 225 -1.48 1.05 5.28
CA TYR A 225 -2.08 2.33 5.66
C TYR A 225 -1.52 2.85 6.99
N LYS A 226 -1.55 2.01 8.03
CA LYS A 226 -0.99 2.37 9.35
C LYS A 226 0.49 2.69 9.28
N THR A 227 1.27 1.90 8.56
CA THR A 227 2.73 2.04 8.52
C THR A 227 3.17 3.21 7.65
N GLU A 228 2.56 3.36 6.47
CA GLU A 228 3.00 4.31 5.44
C GLU A 228 2.38 5.69 5.60
N LEU A 229 1.22 5.80 6.28
CA LEU A 229 0.57 7.07 6.55
C LEU A 229 0.50 7.36 8.05
N ILE A 230 -0.25 6.55 8.80
CA ILE A 230 -0.68 6.93 10.15
C ILE A 230 0.49 7.11 11.11
N HIS A 231 1.42 6.15 11.14
CA HIS A 231 2.61 6.21 12.00
C HIS A 231 3.74 7.03 11.40
N HIS A 232 3.74 7.20 10.07
CA HIS A 232 4.81 7.91 9.36
C HIS A 232 4.62 9.43 9.38
N GLU A 233 3.38 9.91 9.27
CA GLU A 233 3.06 11.33 9.13
C GLU A 233 2.39 11.93 10.38
N GLY A 234 1.93 11.09 11.33
CA GLY A 234 1.35 11.59 12.60
C GLY A 234 2.32 12.41 13.46
N PRO A 235 1.83 13.04 14.52
CA PRO A 235 0.52 12.88 15.15
C PRO A 235 -0.61 13.63 14.45
N TRP A 236 -1.87 13.18 14.66
CA TRP A 236 -3.07 13.69 14.02
C TRP A 236 -3.89 14.59 14.97
N ARG A 237 -4.41 15.69 14.47
CA ARG A 237 -5.18 16.64 15.30
C ARG A 237 -6.64 16.21 15.47
N ASN A 238 -7.31 15.88 14.37
CA ASN A 238 -8.75 15.60 14.33
C ASN A 238 -9.11 14.71 13.13
N VAL A 239 -10.38 14.39 12.97
CA VAL A 239 -10.90 13.57 11.87
C VAL A 239 -10.63 14.21 10.51
N ASP A 240 -10.78 15.52 10.36
CA ASP A 240 -10.60 16.20 9.05
C ASP A 240 -9.18 16.06 8.54
N GLN A 241 -8.19 16.13 9.43
CA GLN A 241 -6.79 15.93 9.05
C GLN A 241 -6.52 14.48 8.64
N VAL A 242 -7.08 13.51 9.36
CA VAL A 242 -6.98 12.08 8.99
C VAL A 242 -7.66 11.82 7.65
N GLU A 243 -8.85 12.40 7.44
CA GLU A 243 -9.60 12.25 6.20
C GLU A 243 -8.84 12.81 5.00
N ALA A 244 -8.35 14.05 5.07
CA ALA A 244 -7.57 14.66 4.00
C ALA A 244 -6.31 13.86 3.67
N ALA A 245 -5.55 13.43 4.69
CA ALA A 245 -4.36 12.64 4.49
C ALA A 245 -4.66 11.24 3.94
N THR A 246 -5.80 10.66 4.32
CA THR A 246 -6.26 9.37 3.78
C THR A 246 -6.62 9.50 2.31
N ALA A 247 -7.30 10.59 1.89
CA ALA A 247 -7.61 10.85 0.49
C ALA A 247 -6.34 10.88 -0.37
N ASP A 248 -5.34 11.64 0.05
CA ASP A 248 -4.05 11.75 -0.65
C ASP A 248 -3.31 10.42 -0.70
N TRP A 249 -3.36 9.65 0.41
CA TRP A 249 -2.71 8.35 0.48
C TRP A 249 -3.41 7.32 -0.42
N VAL A 250 -4.74 7.27 -0.44
CA VAL A 250 -5.53 6.36 -1.29
C VAL A 250 -5.28 6.67 -2.77
N GLN A 251 -5.27 7.96 -3.15
CA GLN A 251 -4.93 8.35 -4.51
C GLN A 251 -3.53 7.82 -4.89
N TRP A 252 -2.51 8.11 -4.09
CA TRP A 252 -1.16 7.63 -4.32
C TRP A 252 -1.06 6.10 -4.30
N PHE A 253 -1.76 5.43 -3.38
CA PHE A 253 -1.78 3.98 -3.26
C PHE A 253 -2.29 3.31 -4.54
N ASN A 254 -3.37 3.84 -5.12
CA ASN A 254 -4.00 3.29 -6.30
C ASN A 254 -3.24 3.60 -7.60
N THR A 255 -2.59 4.78 -7.71
CA THR A 255 -2.03 5.28 -8.97
C THR A 255 -0.50 5.25 -9.05
N GLU A 256 0.18 5.25 -7.91
CA GLU A 256 1.63 5.43 -7.87
C GLU A 256 2.35 4.29 -7.16
N ARG A 257 1.74 3.73 -6.12
CA ARG A 257 2.36 2.71 -5.30
C ARG A 257 2.40 1.37 -6.04
N ILE A 258 3.61 0.86 -6.28
CA ILE A 258 3.80 -0.47 -6.88
C ILE A 258 3.67 -1.58 -5.83
N HIS A 259 3.07 -2.71 -6.22
CA HIS A 259 2.80 -3.84 -5.34
C HIS A 259 3.44 -5.12 -5.87
N SER A 260 4.32 -5.74 -5.06
CA SER A 260 5.02 -6.97 -5.46
C SER A 260 4.09 -8.17 -5.68
N SER A 261 2.89 -8.15 -5.07
CA SER A 261 1.89 -9.21 -5.21
C SER A 261 1.12 -9.15 -6.53
N ILE A 262 1.28 -8.09 -7.29
CA ILE A 262 0.68 -7.86 -8.61
C ILE A 262 1.76 -7.40 -9.61
N ASP A 263 2.88 -8.12 -9.65
CA ASP A 263 3.98 -7.95 -10.59
C ASP A 263 4.60 -6.55 -10.63
N ASP A 264 4.69 -5.92 -9.45
CA ASP A 264 5.20 -4.55 -9.28
C ASP A 264 4.40 -3.49 -10.09
N LEU A 265 3.14 -3.78 -10.42
CA LEU A 265 2.19 -2.81 -10.97
C LEU A 265 1.54 -1.97 -9.87
N THR A 266 0.91 -0.88 -10.25
CA THR A 266 -0.07 -0.19 -9.40
C THR A 266 -1.44 -0.86 -9.56
N PRO A 267 -2.36 -0.72 -8.59
CA PRO A 267 -3.71 -1.26 -8.69
C PRO A 267 -4.43 -0.86 -9.98
N ILE A 268 -4.37 0.41 -10.35
CA ILE A 268 -5.02 0.92 -11.57
C ILE A 268 -4.36 0.39 -12.85
N GLU A 269 -3.01 0.28 -12.90
CA GLU A 269 -2.33 -0.31 -14.05
C GLU A 269 -2.75 -1.75 -14.31
N LEU A 270 -2.89 -2.56 -13.23
CA LEU A 270 -3.35 -3.94 -13.39
C LEU A 270 -4.75 -4.00 -13.99
N GLU A 271 -5.70 -3.22 -13.46
CA GLU A 271 -7.07 -3.17 -13.98
C GLU A 271 -7.12 -2.70 -15.44
N GLN A 272 -6.35 -1.67 -15.80
CA GLN A 272 -6.26 -1.19 -17.17
C GLN A 272 -5.73 -2.26 -18.14
N LEU A 273 -4.72 -3.02 -17.72
CA LEU A 273 -4.20 -4.14 -18.52
C LEU A 273 -5.23 -5.25 -18.67
N GLU A 274 -5.97 -5.59 -17.60
CA GLU A 274 -7.01 -6.61 -17.65
C GLU A 274 -8.17 -6.20 -18.55
N TYR A 275 -8.66 -4.97 -18.44
CA TYR A 275 -9.74 -4.46 -19.32
C TYR A 275 -9.29 -4.40 -20.79
N ALA A 276 -8.06 -3.97 -21.06
CA ALA A 276 -7.54 -3.96 -22.44
C ALA A 276 -7.42 -5.37 -23.05
N LEU A 277 -7.23 -6.40 -22.24
CA LEU A 277 -7.20 -7.79 -22.71
C LEU A 277 -8.59 -8.41 -22.89
N THR A 278 -9.61 -7.86 -22.21
CA THR A 278 -10.99 -8.35 -22.26
C THR A 278 -11.88 -7.59 -23.26
N GLU A 279 -11.46 -6.40 -23.73
CA GLU A 279 -12.15 -5.72 -24.83
C GLU A 279 -12.07 -6.60 -26.08
N PRO A 280 -13.23 -6.99 -26.69
CA PRO A 280 -13.20 -7.80 -27.91
C PRO A 280 -12.48 -7.06 -29.02
N LEU A 281 -11.75 -7.80 -29.87
CA LEU A 281 -11.14 -7.35 -31.14
C LEU A 281 -12.21 -6.95 -32.18
N GLU A 282 -13.31 -6.33 -31.80
CA GLU A 282 -14.47 -6.01 -32.64
C GLU A 282 -14.31 -4.73 -33.48
N GLN A 283 -13.11 -4.12 -33.54
CA GLN A 283 -12.88 -2.94 -34.38
C GLN A 283 -11.80 -3.13 -35.46
N ALA A 284 -11.58 -4.35 -35.95
CA ALA A 284 -10.78 -4.59 -37.14
C ALA A 284 -11.65 -5.28 -38.22
N GLY A 285 -12.63 -4.55 -38.74
CA GLY A 285 -13.46 -4.94 -39.85
C GLY A 285 -13.72 -3.72 -40.73
#